data_e04fcd6ffa3276768d725dd1c1f470a9
#
_entry.id   e04fcd6ffa3276768d725dd1c1f470a9
#
_cell.length_a   1.000
_cell.length_b   1.000
_cell.length_c   1.000
_cell.angle_alpha   90.00
_cell.angle_beta   90.00
_cell.angle_gamma   90.00
#
_symmetry.space_group_name_H-M   'P 1'
#
loop_
_entity.id
_entity.type
_entity.pdbx_description
1 polymer ?
#
loop_
_entity_poly.entity_id
_entity_poly.type
_entity_poly.pdbx_seq_one_letter_code
_entity_poly.pdbx_strand_id
1 'polypeptide(L)'
;GQYINLTQSAENVFYVNPFHVPDEVPDIDRFVAEKAEFAYAICEQALKPAPLTSRHIAVIDKAVSSMYEEYFRKRKDKRRRKNRSESPTIPVMRNRIMELYGDNEAAKEIVEQLEVFADGTLDIFAREQSISDENRFTV
;
A
#
# COMPACT_ATOMS: atom_id res chain seq x y z
N GLY A 1 -14.62 19.09 16.16
CA GLY A 1 -15.07 17.80 15.96
C GLY A 1 -14.68 17.21 14.64
N GLN A 2 -15.35 17.63 13.60
CA GLN A 2 -15.10 17.06 12.27
C GLN A 2 -13.68 17.31 11.80
N TYR A 3 -13.18 18.49 12.05
CA TYR A 3 -11.84 18.84 11.64
C TYR A 3 -10.79 17.97 12.34
N ILE A 4 -10.97 17.78 13.63
CA ILE A 4 -10.06 16.93 14.41
C ILE A 4 -10.15 15.48 13.91
N ASN A 5 -11.35 15.03 13.61
CA ASN A 5 -11.55 13.70 13.07
C ASN A 5 -10.90 13.54 11.71
N LEU A 6 -10.93 14.56 10.89
CA LEU A 6 -10.25 14.55 9.60
C LEU A 6 -8.74 14.44 9.78
N THR A 7 -8.19 15.15 10.75
CA THR A 7 -6.76 15.08 11.05
C THR A 7 -6.39 13.69 11.54
N GLN A 8 -7.18 13.13 12.42
CA GLN A 8 -6.98 11.77 12.89
C GLN A 8 -7.13 10.77 11.75
N SER A 9 -8.09 11.00 10.87
CA SER A 9 -8.27 10.16 9.70
C SER A 9 -7.06 10.23 8.77
N ALA A 10 -6.48 11.43 8.60
CA ALA A 10 -5.29 11.60 7.80
C ALA A 10 -4.10 10.85 8.42
N GLU A 11 -3.92 10.97 9.73
CA GLU A 11 -2.90 10.23 10.44
C GLU A 11 -3.13 8.72 10.30
N ASN A 12 -4.38 8.30 10.44
CA ASN A 12 -4.74 6.90 10.29
C ASN A 12 -4.52 6.41 8.86
N VAL A 13 -4.74 7.29 7.88
CA VAL A 13 -4.50 6.94 6.48
C VAL A 13 -3.02 6.63 6.25
N PHE A 14 -2.12 7.35 6.89
CA PHE A 14 -0.69 7.05 6.78
C PHE A 14 -0.33 5.74 7.45
N TYR A 15 -0.92 5.46 8.61
CA TYR A 15 -0.67 4.22 9.33
C TYR A 15 -1.55 3.08 8.85
N VAL A 16 -2.73 3.41 8.32
CA VAL A 16 -3.60 2.39 7.77
C VAL A 16 -2.98 1.92 6.46
N ASN A 17 -2.81 0.63 6.40
CA ASN A 17 -2.27 -0.01 5.23
C ASN A 17 -3.25 0.16 4.05
N PRO A 18 -2.82 0.75 2.92
CA PRO A 18 -3.72 0.94 1.78
C PRO A 18 -4.23 -0.37 1.18
N PHE A 19 -3.54 -1.46 1.44
CA PHE A 19 -3.93 -2.78 0.96
C PHE A 19 -4.64 -3.62 2.00
N HIS A 20 -5.09 -2.99 3.07
CA HIS A 20 -5.82 -3.67 4.14
C HIS A 20 -7.02 -4.44 3.59
N VAL A 21 -7.19 -5.67 4.08
CA VAL A 21 -8.29 -6.52 3.68
C VAL A 21 -9.26 -6.65 4.86
N PRO A 22 -10.51 -6.23 4.69
CA PRO A 22 -11.51 -6.37 5.76
C PRO A 22 -11.87 -7.83 5.98
N ASP A 23 -12.57 -8.10 7.08
CA ASP A 23 -12.97 -9.47 7.43
C ASP A 23 -13.84 -10.11 6.35
N GLU A 24 -14.69 -9.33 5.72
CA GLU A 24 -15.57 -9.82 4.66
C GLU A 24 -15.32 -9.08 3.36
N VAL A 25 -15.11 -9.82 2.29
CA VAL A 25 -14.91 -9.30 0.95
C VAL A 25 -15.91 -10.03 0.04
N PRO A 26 -17.12 -9.46 -0.15
CA PRO A 26 -18.15 -10.12 -0.95
C PRO A 26 -17.75 -10.37 -2.40
N ASP A 27 -17.02 -9.43 -3.00
CA ASP A 27 -16.60 -9.51 -4.39
C ASP A 27 -15.09 -9.32 -4.44
N ILE A 28 -14.35 -10.42 -4.46
CA ILE A 28 -12.89 -10.41 -4.44
C ILE A 28 -12.32 -9.73 -5.68
N ASP A 29 -12.86 -10.04 -6.86
CA ASP A 29 -12.36 -9.47 -8.11
C ASP A 29 -12.47 -7.95 -8.12
N ARG A 30 -13.60 -7.45 -7.67
CA ARG A 30 -13.82 -6.01 -7.57
C ARG A 30 -12.89 -5.38 -6.54
N PHE A 31 -12.73 -6.03 -5.40
CA PHE A 31 -11.83 -5.57 -4.36
C PHE A 31 -10.40 -5.44 -4.88
N VAL A 32 -9.91 -6.48 -5.56
CA VAL A 32 -8.56 -6.50 -6.11
C VAL A 32 -8.39 -5.40 -7.18
N ALA A 33 -9.39 -5.22 -8.02
CA ALA A 33 -9.37 -4.17 -9.04
C ALA A 33 -9.27 -2.77 -8.42
N GLU A 34 -10.00 -2.52 -7.35
CA GLU A 34 -9.94 -1.25 -6.63
C GLU A 34 -8.56 -1.04 -6.00
N LYS A 35 -7.97 -2.09 -5.46
CA LYS A 35 -6.63 -2.00 -4.87
C LYS A 35 -5.56 -1.79 -5.94
N ALA A 36 -5.74 -2.36 -7.12
CA ALA A 36 -4.84 -2.11 -8.24
C ALA A 36 -4.87 -0.63 -8.65
N GLU A 37 -6.07 -0.03 -8.70
CA GLU A 37 -6.20 1.41 -8.97
C GLU A 37 -5.47 2.24 -7.93
N PHE A 38 -5.57 1.86 -6.68
CA PHE A 38 -4.87 2.52 -5.60
C PHE A 38 -3.35 2.39 -5.79
N ALA A 39 -2.90 1.20 -6.17
CA ALA A 39 -1.47 0.95 -6.42
C ALA A 39 -0.95 1.80 -7.58
N TYR A 40 -1.74 1.97 -8.64
CA TYR A 40 -1.37 2.85 -9.74
C TYR A 40 -1.17 4.28 -9.26
N ALA A 41 -2.07 4.78 -8.42
CA ALA A 41 -1.99 6.13 -7.90
C ALA A 41 -0.73 6.33 -7.05
N ILE A 42 -0.42 5.38 -6.18
CA ILE A 42 0.78 5.42 -5.34
C ILE A 42 2.03 5.44 -6.21
N CYS A 43 2.09 4.54 -7.19
CA CYS A 43 3.27 4.44 -8.07
C CYS A 43 3.40 5.68 -8.96
N GLU A 44 2.29 6.26 -9.40
CA GLU A 44 2.33 7.50 -10.15
C GLU A 44 2.99 8.62 -9.35
N GLN A 45 2.61 8.74 -8.09
CA GLN A 45 3.22 9.73 -7.20
C GLN A 45 4.70 9.46 -6.97
N ALA A 46 5.05 8.19 -6.76
CA ALA A 46 6.43 7.79 -6.51
C ALA A 46 7.33 8.06 -7.71
N LEU A 47 6.81 7.89 -8.92
CA LEU A 47 7.59 8.05 -10.15
C LEU A 47 7.76 9.51 -10.59
N LYS A 48 6.93 10.42 -10.08
CA LYS A 48 7.00 11.82 -10.51
C LYS A 48 8.41 12.36 -10.42
N PRO A 49 8.85 13.20 -11.40
CA PRO A 49 8.06 13.72 -12.52
C PRO A 49 7.92 12.80 -13.71
N ALA A 50 8.48 11.59 -13.65
CA ALA A 50 8.33 10.63 -14.75
C ALA A 50 6.88 10.12 -14.81
N PRO A 51 6.35 9.89 -16.02
CA PRO A 51 4.98 9.41 -16.15
C PRO A 51 4.85 7.93 -15.83
N LEU A 52 3.65 7.54 -15.40
CA LEU A 52 3.31 6.13 -15.27
C LEU A 52 2.87 5.62 -16.64
N THR A 53 3.65 4.71 -17.20
CA THR A 53 3.39 4.18 -18.55
C THR A 53 2.56 2.89 -18.48
N SER A 54 2.12 2.42 -19.65
CA SER A 54 1.40 1.15 -19.75
C SER A 54 2.24 -0.02 -19.25
N ARG A 55 3.55 0.04 -19.40
CA ARG A 55 4.44 -1.01 -18.90
C ARG A 55 4.45 -1.06 -17.39
N HIS A 56 4.47 0.11 -16.77
CA HIS A 56 4.36 0.21 -15.30
C HIS A 56 3.03 -0.37 -14.82
N ILE A 57 1.94 -0.01 -15.48
CA ILE A 57 0.61 -0.50 -15.13
C ILE A 57 0.53 -2.02 -15.21
N ALA A 58 1.08 -2.61 -16.28
CA ALA A 58 1.08 -4.06 -16.44
C ALA A 58 1.82 -4.76 -15.30
N VAL A 59 2.98 -4.23 -14.91
CA VAL A 59 3.77 -4.78 -13.81
C VAL A 59 3.01 -4.68 -12.49
N ILE A 60 2.46 -3.53 -12.20
CA ILE A 60 1.71 -3.28 -10.96
C ILE A 60 0.50 -4.19 -10.88
N ASP A 61 -0.25 -4.26 -11.97
CA ASP A 61 -1.48 -5.06 -12.04
C ASP A 61 -1.19 -6.53 -11.72
N LYS A 62 -0.17 -7.08 -12.34
CA LYS A 62 0.21 -8.47 -12.11
C LYS A 62 0.68 -8.69 -10.67
N ALA A 63 1.46 -7.77 -10.15
CA ALA A 63 1.97 -7.89 -8.78
C ALA A 63 0.83 -7.84 -7.77
N VAL A 64 -0.10 -6.90 -7.93
CA VAL A 64 -1.24 -6.76 -7.01
C VAL A 64 -2.13 -7.99 -7.08
N SER A 65 -2.45 -8.45 -8.28
CA SER A 65 -3.29 -9.65 -8.45
C SER A 65 -2.66 -10.87 -7.81
N SER A 66 -1.37 -11.07 -8.06
CA SER A 66 -0.61 -12.20 -7.51
C SER A 66 -0.54 -12.13 -5.98
N MET A 67 -0.30 -10.95 -5.45
CA MET A 67 -0.20 -10.70 -4.01
C MET A 67 -1.51 -11.06 -3.29
N TYR A 68 -2.63 -10.62 -3.83
CA TYR A 68 -3.94 -10.91 -3.23
C TYR A 68 -4.37 -12.35 -3.43
N GLU A 69 -4.01 -12.95 -4.56
CA GLU A 69 -4.28 -14.36 -4.80
C GLU A 69 -3.62 -15.21 -3.70
N GLU A 70 -2.37 -14.92 -3.40
CA GLU A 70 -1.65 -15.59 -2.33
C GLU A 70 -2.29 -15.31 -0.96
N TYR A 71 -2.64 -14.05 -0.72
CA TYR A 71 -3.25 -13.64 0.54
C TYR A 71 -4.56 -14.41 0.81
N PHE A 72 -5.45 -14.44 -0.17
CA PHE A 72 -6.75 -15.10 0.01
C PHE A 72 -6.62 -16.60 0.13
N ARG A 73 -5.64 -17.20 -0.54
CA ARG A 73 -5.36 -18.61 -0.39
C ARG A 73 -4.91 -18.93 1.04
N LYS A 74 -3.98 -18.14 1.56
CA LYS A 74 -3.48 -18.33 2.93
C LYS A 74 -4.56 -18.08 3.97
N ARG A 75 -5.40 -17.09 3.74
CA ARG A 75 -6.51 -16.75 4.63
C ARG A 75 -7.49 -17.90 4.74
N LYS A 76 -7.77 -18.55 3.63
CA LYS A 76 -8.66 -19.70 3.60
C LYS A 76 -8.12 -20.84 4.47
N ASP A 77 -6.82 -21.08 4.42
CA ASP A 77 -6.17 -22.12 5.23
C ASP A 77 -6.15 -21.73 6.71
N LYS A 78 -5.89 -20.48 7.02
CA LYS A 78 -5.78 -20.00 8.40
C LYS A 78 -7.09 -19.86 9.13
N ARG A 79 -8.22 -19.86 8.44
CA ARG A 79 -9.53 -19.87 9.07
C ARG A 79 -9.68 -21.04 10.04
N ARG A 80 -9.01 -22.14 9.75
CA ARG A 80 -9.05 -23.35 10.57
C ARG A 80 -8.27 -23.20 11.86
N ARG A 81 -7.32 -22.25 11.92
CA ARG A 81 -6.40 -22.09 13.04
C ARG A 81 -6.67 -20.87 13.90
N LYS A 82 -7.72 -20.12 13.62
CA LYS A 82 -8.07 -18.87 14.32
C LYS A 82 -7.03 -17.75 14.17
N ASN A 83 -5.95 -17.96 13.44
CA ASN A 83 -4.95 -16.95 13.17
C ASN A 83 -5.26 -16.25 11.86
N ARG A 84 -5.37 -14.91 11.90
CA ARG A 84 -5.62 -14.13 10.71
C ARG A 84 -4.31 -13.87 9.97
N SER A 85 -4.38 -13.91 8.64
CA SER A 85 -3.27 -13.48 7.82
C SER A 85 -3.16 -11.96 7.88
N GLU A 86 -1.95 -11.46 7.91
CA GLU A 86 -1.73 -10.02 7.80
C GLU A 86 -2.02 -9.56 6.37
N SER A 87 -2.71 -8.43 6.25
CA SER A 87 -2.97 -7.82 4.95
C SER A 87 -1.67 -7.49 4.23
N PRO A 88 -1.65 -7.57 2.89
CA PRO A 88 -0.48 -7.11 2.14
C PRO A 88 -0.18 -5.65 2.43
N THR A 89 1.06 -5.25 2.19
CA THR A 89 1.52 -3.88 2.42
C THR A 89 2.26 -3.38 1.17
N ILE A 90 2.61 -2.10 1.16
CA ILE A 90 3.41 -1.55 0.07
C ILE A 90 4.74 -2.29 -0.08
N PRO A 91 5.50 -2.56 1.01
CA PRO A 91 6.71 -3.35 0.88
C PRO A 91 6.48 -4.76 0.33
N VAL A 92 5.35 -5.38 0.68
CA VAL A 92 5.00 -6.70 0.13
C VAL A 92 4.77 -6.60 -1.38
N MET A 93 4.05 -5.56 -1.82
CA MET A 93 3.85 -5.32 -3.25
C MET A 93 5.19 -5.12 -3.96
N ARG A 94 6.06 -4.29 -3.40
CA ARG A 94 7.38 -4.04 -3.95
C ARG A 94 8.18 -5.35 -4.10
N ASN A 95 8.17 -6.18 -3.07
CA ASN A 95 8.87 -7.46 -3.11
C ASN A 95 8.28 -8.39 -4.18
N ARG A 96 6.96 -8.36 -4.33
CA ARG A 96 6.31 -9.15 -5.37
C ARG A 96 6.72 -8.70 -6.77
N ILE A 97 6.85 -7.39 -6.98
CA ILE A 97 7.32 -6.85 -8.24
C ILE A 97 8.73 -7.35 -8.53
N MET A 98 9.60 -7.34 -7.52
CA MET A 98 10.97 -7.84 -7.66
C MET A 98 10.99 -9.33 -8.02
N GLU A 99 10.18 -10.13 -7.35
CA GLU A 99 10.11 -11.57 -7.61
C GLU A 99 9.63 -11.90 -9.02
N LEU A 100 8.61 -11.18 -9.49
CA LEU A 100 8.00 -11.47 -10.79
C LEU A 100 8.78 -10.88 -11.95
N TYR A 101 9.43 -9.75 -11.75
CA TYR A 101 9.98 -8.95 -12.83
C TYR A 101 11.38 -8.39 -12.53
N GLY A 102 12.22 -9.14 -11.85
CA GLY A 102 13.52 -8.65 -11.37
C GLY A 102 14.38 -7.91 -12.39
N ASP A 103 14.35 -8.34 -13.65
CA ASP A 103 15.17 -7.76 -14.71
C ASP A 103 14.42 -6.76 -15.57
N ASN A 104 13.16 -6.52 -15.29
CA ASN A 104 12.33 -5.60 -16.09
C ASN A 104 12.64 -4.15 -15.71
N GLU A 105 12.88 -3.30 -16.70
CA GLU A 105 13.21 -1.89 -16.49
C GLU A 105 12.12 -1.12 -15.76
N ALA A 106 10.87 -1.30 -16.18
CA ALA A 106 9.74 -0.62 -15.56
C ALA A 106 9.59 -1.06 -14.09
N ALA A 107 9.80 -2.34 -13.83
CA ALA A 107 9.73 -2.87 -12.47
C ALA A 107 10.83 -2.28 -11.59
N LYS A 108 12.05 -2.18 -12.11
CA LYS A 108 13.16 -1.59 -11.37
C LYS A 108 12.88 -0.14 -11.00
N GLU A 109 12.36 0.64 -11.92
CA GLU A 109 11.98 2.02 -11.66
C GLU A 109 10.97 2.12 -10.51
N ILE A 110 9.94 1.29 -10.56
CA ILE A 110 8.92 1.28 -9.52
C ILE A 110 9.52 0.91 -8.17
N VAL A 111 10.31 -0.15 -8.12
CA VAL A 111 10.91 -0.64 -6.88
C VAL A 111 11.80 0.43 -6.24
N GLU A 112 12.65 1.05 -7.03
CA GLU A 112 13.54 2.09 -6.54
C GLU A 112 12.79 3.31 -6.04
N GLN A 113 11.80 3.78 -6.79
CA GLN A 113 11.06 4.97 -6.42
C GLN A 113 10.10 4.73 -5.26
N LEU A 114 9.54 3.54 -5.15
CA LEU A 114 8.71 3.21 -4.00
C LEU A 114 9.52 3.23 -2.70
N GLU A 115 10.74 2.76 -2.75
CA GLU A 115 11.62 2.77 -1.58
C GLU A 115 11.89 4.20 -1.11
N VAL A 116 12.24 5.08 -2.04
CA VAL A 116 12.50 6.50 -1.74
C VAL A 116 11.22 7.18 -1.25
N PHE A 117 10.11 6.93 -1.93
CA PHE A 117 8.82 7.53 -1.61
C PHE A 117 8.35 7.12 -0.22
N ALA A 118 8.44 5.84 0.10
CA ALA A 118 8.03 5.31 1.39
C ALA A 118 8.87 5.91 2.53
N ASP A 119 10.18 5.97 2.36
CA ASP A 119 11.07 6.53 3.35
C ASP A 119 10.79 8.02 3.58
N GLY A 120 10.62 8.77 2.50
CA GLY A 120 10.32 10.20 2.58
C GLY A 120 8.96 10.46 3.22
N THR A 121 7.96 9.70 2.85
CA THR A 121 6.61 9.85 3.40
C THR A 121 6.59 9.52 4.89
N LEU A 122 7.24 8.43 5.28
CA LEU A 122 7.32 8.04 6.67
C LEU A 122 8.05 9.08 7.52
N ASP A 123 9.12 9.65 6.98
CA ASP A 123 9.89 10.68 7.68
C ASP A 123 9.04 11.93 7.92
N ILE A 124 8.36 12.40 6.89
CA ILE A 124 7.47 13.57 7.00
C ILE A 124 6.37 13.30 8.01
N PHE A 125 5.79 12.13 7.96
CA PHE A 125 4.70 11.74 8.86
C PHE A 125 5.16 11.68 10.31
N ALA A 126 6.33 11.14 10.54
CA ALA A 126 6.91 11.08 11.89
C ALA A 126 7.09 12.47 12.48
N ARG A 127 7.52 13.44 11.67
CA ARG A 127 7.67 14.84 12.11
C ARG A 127 6.33 15.46 12.46
N GLU A 128 5.34 15.27 11.63
CA GLU A 128 3.99 15.80 11.86
C GLU A 128 3.38 15.20 13.12
N GLN A 129 3.58 13.93 13.35
CA GLN A 129 3.09 13.26 14.52
C GLN A 129 3.75 13.80 15.80
N SER A 130 5.03 14.04 15.76
CA SER A 130 5.75 14.63 16.90
C SER A 130 5.19 16.00 17.24
N ILE A 131 4.93 16.83 16.24
CA ILE A 131 4.34 18.16 16.43
C ILE A 131 2.95 18.06 17.02
N SER A 132 2.14 17.14 16.53
CA SER A 132 0.80 16.90 17.07
C SER A 132 0.82 16.50 18.53
N ASP A 133 1.75 15.64 18.89
CA ASP A 133 1.90 15.18 20.28
C ASP A 133 2.32 16.32 21.19
N GLU A 134 3.24 17.15 20.74
CA GLU A 134 3.64 18.33 21.47
C GLU A 134 2.46 19.29 21.68
N ASN A 135 1.67 19.50 20.66
CA ASN A 135 0.49 20.34 20.73
C ASN A 135 -0.53 19.80 21.72
N ARG A 136 -0.68 18.52 21.84
CA ARG A 136 -1.57 17.88 22.79
C ARG A 136 -1.17 18.20 24.23
N PHE A 137 0.11 18.20 24.48
CA PHE A 137 0.61 18.45 25.82
C PHE A 137 0.60 19.93 26.19
N THR A 138 0.57 20.80 25.20
CA THR A 138 0.51 22.25 25.44
C THR A 138 -0.91 22.76 25.69
N VAL A 139 -1.88 22.01 25.30
CA VAL A 139 -3.27 22.37 25.53
C VAL A 139 -3.76 21.79 26.85
#